data_5cb36a1e87bec56ffb8e20917db3d471
#
_entry.id   5cb36a1e87bec56ffb8e20917db3d471
#
_cell.length_a   1.000
_cell.length_b   1.000
_cell.length_c   1.000
_cell.angle_alpha   90.00
_cell.angle_beta   90.00
_cell.angle_gamma   90.00
#
_symmetry.space_group_name_H-M   'P 1'
#
loop_
_entity.id
_entity.type
_entity.pdbx_description
1 polymer ?
#
loop_
_entity_poly.entity_id
_entity_poly.type
_entity_poly.pdbx_seq_one_letter_code
_entity_poly.pdbx_strand_id
1 'polypeptide(L)'
;MKKLLPLLLLLLLTGCGERSEPSTSGGELEKFVVALDYFPNADHAPLYAARASGEFERAGLAVEFVTPPDPAAPLRLLVGGRVDLALTYEPELLLARDKGTSLVAVGALVQKPLTSLMAIEGSGVQSVSDLQGKTVGTAGISYQTAYLETILKAANVPLDSVQRVDVGFNLVPAMLTGRVDATLGAFWNYEGTDLELRQRNPTILRMESLGVPTYNELVFATEPDALTSEQSSRIRRFLQAVARGANQVRDDPAGAVEALLDANDDLDPALQAAVVEVTADVFLPGDAKRPFGFQDLADWTEYAQWMAENGLIGSDQDGEDAVTNEFLPGQGLAANTAEP
;
A
#
# COMPACT_ATOMS: atom_id res chain seq x y z
N MET A 1 44.11 -58.92 18.97
CA MET A 1 42.74 -58.52 19.24
C MET A 1 42.62 -57.02 19.03
N LYS A 2 42.22 -56.59 17.82
CA LYS A 2 42.11 -55.17 17.44
C LYS A 2 40.66 -54.73 17.70
N LYS A 3 40.47 -53.73 18.61
CA LYS A 3 39.16 -53.14 18.90
C LYS A 3 38.90 -52.07 17.85
N LEU A 4 37.87 -52.27 17.00
CA LEU A 4 37.32 -51.24 16.13
C LEU A 4 36.41 -50.32 16.99
N LEU A 5 36.71 -49.02 16.90
CA LEU A 5 35.88 -47.94 17.45
C LEU A 5 34.95 -47.43 16.32
N PRO A 6 33.63 -47.40 16.48
CA PRO A 6 32.77 -46.82 15.45
C PRO A 6 32.81 -45.30 15.52
N LEU A 7 33.14 -44.67 14.41
CA LEU A 7 33.10 -43.24 14.18
C LEU A 7 31.64 -42.81 14.01
N LEU A 8 31.09 -42.14 15.00
CA LEU A 8 29.74 -41.57 14.97
C LEU A 8 29.77 -40.28 14.14
N LEU A 9 29.25 -40.37 12.91
CA LEU A 9 29.11 -39.23 12.00
C LEU A 9 27.90 -38.38 12.42
N LEU A 10 28.16 -37.24 13.09
CA LEU A 10 27.13 -36.27 13.46
C LEU A 10 26.75 -35.48 12.23
N LEU A 11 25.60 -35.81 11.62
CA LEU A 11 24.96 -34.97 10.59
C LEU A 11 24.43 -33.69 11.25
N LEU A 12 25.11 -32.59 11.05
CA LEU A 12 24.57 -31.26 11.33
C LEU A 12 23.52 -30.91 10.26
N LEU A 13 22.27 -31.11 10.59
CA LEU A 13 21.16 -30.53 9.85
C LEU A 13 21.17 -29.02 10.12
N THR A 14 21.74 -28.25 9.18
CA THR A 14 21.52 -26.82 9.13
C THR A 14 20.09 -26.58 8.66
N GLY A 15 19.16 -26.54 9.60
CA GLY A 15 17.82 -26.01 9.36
C GLY A 15 17.94 -24.51 9.08
N CYS A 16 17.52 -24.07 7.91
CA CYS A 16 17.17 -22.68 7.68
C CYS A 16 15.97 -22.38 8.57
N GLY A 17 16.21 -21.98 9.81
CA GLY A 17 15.18 -21.52 10.73
C GLY A 17 14.86 -20.07 10.39
N GLU A 18 13.60 -19.81 10.04
CA GLU A 18 13.01 -18.47 10.16
C GLU A 18 13.34 -17.92 11.53
N ARG A 19 14.06 -16.79 11.58
CA ARG A 19 14.31 -16.09 12.83
C ARG A 19 13.05 -15.33 13.22
N SER A 20 12.23 -15.95 14.05
CA SER A 20 11.12 -15.27 14.70
C SER A 20 11.66 -14.40 15.84
N GLU A 21 11.21 -13.15 15.92
CA GLU A 21 11.41 -12.35 17.14
C GLU A 21 10.74 -13.08 18.33
N PRO A 22 11.31 -13.04 19.55
CA PRO A 22 10.70 -13.69 20.68
C PRO A 22 9.31 -13.11 20.95
N SER A 23 8.29 -13.95 20.93
CA SER A 23 6.94 -13.58 21.35
C SER A 23 6.99 -13.18 22.84
N THR A 24 6.61 -11.94 23.14
CA THR A 24 6.45 -11.43 24.51
C THR A 24 5.16 -12.00 25.11
N SER A 25 5.19 -13.27 25.51
CA SER A 25 4.07 -13.86 26.24
C SER A 25 4.07 -13.36 27.69
N GLY A 26 3.15 -12.43 28.03
CA GLY A 26 2.84 -12.02 29.38
C GLY A 26 3.18 -10.59 29.79
N GLY A 27 3.60 -9.71 28.88
CA GLY A 27 3.78 -8.28 29.12
C GLY A 27 2.55 -7.44 28.74
N GLU A 28 2.52 -6.20 29.17
CA GLU A 28 1.56 -5.19 28.68
C GLU A 28 1.80 -4.98 27.16
N LEU A 29 0.71 -4.95 26.37
CA LEU A 29 0.83 -4.73 24.92
C LEU A 29 1.32 -3.31 24.64
N GLU A 30 2.27 -3.20 23.74
CA GLU A 30 2.80 -1.90 23.30
C GLU A 30 1.84 -1.24 22.31
N LYS A 31 1.42 0.01 22.61
CA LYS A 31 0.57 0.76 21.69
C LYS A 31 1.32 1.03 20.39
N PHE A 32 0.64 0.79 19.25
CA PHE A 32 1.16 1.04 17.91
C PHE A 32 0.05 1.60 17.02
N VAL A 33 0.22 2.83 16.52
CA VAL A 33 -0.84 3.56 15.81
C VAL A 33 -0.48 3.68 14.33
N VAL A 34 -1.42 3.27 13.47
CA VAL A 34 -1.24 3.32 12.02
C VAL A 34 -2.37 4.12 11.38
N ALA A 35 -2.04 5.20 10.67
CA ALA A 35 -3.00 5.89 9.83
C ALA A 35 -3.26 5.08 8.57
N LEU A 36 -4.54 4.83 8.26
CA LEU A 36 -4.93 4.30 6.95
C LEU A 36 -4.83 5.42 5.89
N ASP A 37 -4.74 5.05 4.62
CA ASP A 37 -4.74 6.00 3.49
C ASP A 37 -6.15 6.51 3.17
N TYR A 38 -7.14 5.68 3.44
CA TYR A 38 -8.55 5.91 3.11
C TYR A 38 -9.46 5.43 4.25
N PHE A 39 -10.80 5.47 4.07
CA PHE A 39 -11.69 4.77 4.99
C PHE A 39 -11.47 3.25 4.90
N PRO A 40 -11.74 2.49 6.01
CA PRO A 40 -11.57 1.03 6.00
C PRO A 40 -12.32 0.39 4.83
N ASN A 41 -11.63 -0.46 4.08
CA ASN A 41 -12.18 -1.15 2.92
C ASN A 41 -11.37 -2.44 2.63
N ALA A 42 -11.74 -3.17 1.57
CA ALA A 42 -11.15 -4.45 1.23
C ALA A 42 -9.63 -4.40 0.92
N ASP A 43 -9.09 -3.24 0.50
CA ASP A 43 -7.64 -3.07 0.31
C ASP A 43 -6.87 -3.14 1.64
N HIS A 44 -7.57 -2.99 2.77
CA HIS A 44 -7.02 -3.19 4.12
C HIS A 44 -7.27 -4.59 4.69
N ALA A 45 -7.83 -5.53 3.93
CA ALA A 45 -8.19 -6.87 4.42
C ALA A 45 -7.05 -7.57 5.17
N PRO A 46 -5.76 -7.52 4.76
CA PRO A 46 -4.67 -8.12 5.52
C PRO A 46 -4.51 -7.55 6.94
N LEU A 47 -4.78 -6.26 7.13
CA LEU A 47 -4.70 -5.59 8.43
C LEU A 47 -5.81 -6.07 9.37
N TYR A 48 -7.03 -6.17 8.86
CA TYR A 48 -8.19 -6.58 9.65
C TYR A 48 -8.19 -8.09 9.92
N ALA A 49 -7.75 -8.91 8.98
CA ALA A 49 -7.53 -10.35 9.19
C ALA A 49 -6.47 -10.60 10.28
N ALA A 50 -5.34 -9.88 10.25
CA ALA A 50 -4.31 -9.97 11.30
C ALA A 50 -4.86 -9.56 12.68
N ARG A 51 -5.70 -8.52 12.74
CA ARG A 51 -6.35 -8.08 13.97
C ARG A 51 -7.33 -9.15 14.50
N ALA A 52 -8.27 -9.60 13.67
CA ALA A 52 -9.31 -10.56 14.08
C ALA A 52 -8.72 -11.88 14.53
N SER A 53 -7.62 -12.32 13.91
CA SER A 53 -6.92 -13.54 14.34
C SER A 53 -5.97 -13.36 15.52
N GLY A 54 -5.83 -12.14 16.07
CA GLY A 54 -4.97 -11.88 17.24
C GLY A 54 -3.46 -11.89 16.92
N GLU A 55 -3.06 -11.64 15.66
CA GLU A 55 -1.65 -11.64 15.25
C GLU A 55 -0.88 -10.47 15.86
N PHE A 56 -1.52 -9.32 16.03
CA PHE A 56 -0.89 -8.16 16.65
C PHE A 56 -0.66 -8.38 18.13
N GLU A 57 -1.63 -8.95 18.85
CA GLU A 57 -1.51 -9.28 20.28
C GLU A 57 -0.42 -10.34 20.49
N ARG A 58 -0.35 -11.37 19.63
CA ARG A 58 0.76 -12.35 19.65
C ARG A 58 2.13 -11.71 19.39
N ALA A 59 2.15 -10.64 18.61
CA ALA A 59 3.34 -9.83 18.37
C ALA A 59 3.63 -8.84 19.51
N GLY A 60 2.82 -8.81 20.59
CA GLY A 60 2.98 -7.88 21.72
C GLY A 60 2.54 -6.46 21.42
N LEU A 61 1.70 -6.24 20.40
CA LEU A 61 1.25 -4.92 19.97
C LEU A 61 -0.25 -4.73 20.18
N ALA A 62 -0.62 -3.56 20.74
CA ALA A 62 -1.99 -3.04 20.73
C ALA A 62 -2.13 -2.10 19.53
N VAL A 63 -2.48 -2.64 18.36
CA VAL A 63 -2.55 -1.86 17.12
C VAL A 63 -3.86 -1.09 17.03
N GLU A 64 -3.76 0.21 16.79
CA GLU A 64 -4.87 1.12 16.52
C GLU A 64 -4.80 1.60 15.06
N PHE A 65 -5.86 1.39 14.27
CA PHE A 65 -5.98 1.98 12.95
C PHE A 65 -6.77 3.26 13.02
N VAL A 66 -6.21 4.33 12.46
CA VAL A 66 -6.81 5.66 12.41
C VAL A 66 -7.29 5.93 11.00
N THR A 67 -8.60 6.09 10.84
CA THR A 67 -9.18 6.58 9.58
C THR A 67 -8.83 8.06 9.42
N PRO A 68 -8.21 8.46 8.29
CA PRO A 68 -7.84 9.85 8.09
C PRO A 68 -9.10 10.74 7.89
N PRO A 69 -9.07 12.00 8.30
CA PRO A 69 -10.19 12.94 8.11
C PRO A 69 -10.38 13.33 6.63
N ASP A 70 -9.35 13.22 5.82
CA ASP A 70 -9.35 13.37 4.37
C ASP A 70 -8.24 12.53 3.74
N PRO A 71 -8.31 12.16 2.43
CA PRO A 71 -7.34 11.26 1.80
C PRO A 71 -5.89 11.79 1.76
N ALA A 72 -5.66 13.08 1.90
CA ALA A 72 -4.33 13.70 1.94
C ALA A 72 -3.75 13.83 3.37
N ALA A 73 -4.46 13.33 4.40
CA ALA A 73 -4.04 13.50 5.80
C ALA A 73 -2.97 12.52 6.30
N PRO A 74 -2.80 11.29 5.80
CA PRO A 74 -1.95 10.28 6.46
C PRO A 74 -0.52 10.74 6.72
N LEU A 75 0.18 11.29 5.73
CA LEU A 75 1.54 11.81 5.92
C LEU A 75 1.59 13.01 6.87
N ARG A 76 0.55 13.84 6.91
CA ARG A 76 0.48 14.96 7.89
C ARG A 76 0.31 14.47 9.32
N LEU A 77 -0.42 13.35 9.52
CA LEU A 77 -0.55 12.71 10.83
C LEU A 77 0.78 12.11 11.28
N LEU A 78 1.52 11.48 10.37
CA LEU A 78 2.83 10.92 10.64
C LEU A 78 3.84 11.98 11.04
N VAL A 79 4.06 12.98 10.19
CA VAL A 79 5.00 14.10 10.46
C VAL A 79 4.60 14.90 11.71
N GLY A 80 3.32 14.94 12.03
CA GLY A 80 2.81 15.52 13.27
C GLY A 80 2.98 14.66 14.52
N GLY A 81 3.63 13.49 14.43
CA GLY A 81 3.88 12.56 15.55
C GLY A 81 2.60 11.97 16.15
N ARG A 82 1.52 11.89 15.36
CA ARG A 82 0.22 11.38 15.80
C ARG A 82 0.07 9.89 15.61
N VAL A 83 0.86 9.31 14.72
CA VAL A 83 0.86 7.89 14.36
C VAL A 83 2.29 7.37 14.24
N ASP A 84 2.50 6.08 14.41
CA ASP A 84 3.80 5.42 14.27
C ASP A 84 4.12 5.09 12.81
N LEU A 85 3.10 4.73 12.02
CA LEU A 85 3.17 4.53 10.58
C LEU A 85 2.00 5.23 9.89
N ALA A 86 2.22 5.64 8.66
CA ALA A 86 1.16 6.02 7.73
C ALA A 86 1.12 5.07 6.54
N LEU A 87 -0.07 4.56 6.22
CA LEU A 87 -0.31 3.95 4.92
C LEU A 87 -0.48 5.10 3.91
N THR A 88 0.30 5.06 2.83
CA THR A 88 0.35 6.09 1.81
C THR A 88 0.73 5.48 0.46
N TYR A 89 0.98 6.32 -0.53
CA TYR A 89 1.29 5.94 -1.91
C TYR A 89 2.75 6.24 -2.22
N GLU A 90 3.44 5.36 -2.97
CA GLU A 90 4.82 5.60 -3.40
C GLU A 90 4.98 6.98 -4.07
N PRO A 91 4.13 7.40 -5.05
CA PRO A 91 4.23 8.73 -5.65
C PRO A 91 4.06 9.87 -4.66
N GLU A 92 3.16 9.75 -3.68
CA GLU A 92 2.95 10.80 -2.67
C GLU A 92 4.13 10.90 -1.71
N LEU A 93 4.74 9.77 -1.34
CA LEU A 93 5.95 9.74 -0.52
C LEU A 93 7.11 10.44 -1.24
N LEU A 94 7.33 10.17 -2.54
CA LEU A 94 8.39 10.81 -3.33
C LEU A 94 8.15 12.31 -3.50
N LEU A 95 6.90 12.74 -3.75
CA LEU A 95 6.53 14.15 -3.79
C LEU A 95 6.74 14.88 -2.45
N ALA A 96 6.49 14.20 -1.33
CA ALA A 96 6.73 14.76 0.00
C ALA A 96 8.23 14.89 0.28
N ARG A 97 9.03 13.91 -0.12
CA ARG A 97 10.50 13.96 -0.03
C ARG A 97 11.09 15.09 -0.86
N ASP A 98 10.63 15.27 -2.08
CA ASP A 98 11.05 16.38 -2.97
C ASP A 98 10.80 17.75 -2.34
N LYS A 99 9.75 17.86 -1.52
CA LYS A 99 9.45 19.07 -0.73
C LYS A 99 10.23 19.19 0.59
N GLY A 100 11.18 18.28 0.82
CA GLY A 100 12.07 18.30 2.00
C GLY A 100 11.55 17.53 3.21
N THR A 101 10.47 16.76 3.10
CA THR A 101 10.00 15.89 4.19
C THR A 101 10.83 14.61 4.22
N SER A 102 11.46 14.30 5.35
CA SER A 102 12.25 13.07 5.50
C SER A 102 11.33 11.89 5.77
N LEU A 103 11.15 11.02 4.77
CA LEU A 103 10.26 9.84 4.84
C LEU A 103 10.95 8.63 4.24
N VAL A 104 10.61 7.43 4.75
CA VAL A 104 11.05 6.15 4.21
C VAL A 104 9.91 5.14 4.24
N ALA A 105 9.72 4.40 3.14
CA ALA A 105 8.82 3.25 3.06
C ALA A 105 9.49 2.02 3.68
N VAL A 106 8.81 1.36 4.60
CA VAL A 106 9.33 0.21 5.36
C VAL A 106 8.71 -1.13 4.96
N GLY A 107 7.76 -1.10 4.03
CA GLY A 107 7.09 -2.26 3.45
C GLY A 107 5.90 -1.87 2.62
N ALA A 108 5.51 -2.68 1.64
CA ALA A 108 4.34 -2.46 0.81
C ALA A 108 3.16 -3.35 1.24
N LEU A 109 1.98 -2.77 1.37
CA LEU A 109 0.73 -3.54 1.50
C LEU A 109 0.26 -3.99 0.12
N VAL A 110 0.36 -3.13 -0.89
CA VAL A 110 -0.01 -3.40 -2.28
C VAL A 110 1.14 -3.01 -3.20
N GLN A 111 1.70 -4.01 -3.89
CA GLN A 111 2.93 -3.89 -4.70
C GLN A 111 2.65 -3.59 -6.19
N LYS A 112 1.42 -3.30 -6.55
CA LYS A 112 0.99 -3.03 -7.93
C LYS A 112 0.12 -1.79 -7.97
N PRO A 113 0.16 -1.01 -9.07
CA PRO A 113 -0.75 0.11 -9.25
C PRO A 113 -2.22 -0.31 -9.22
N LEU A 114 -3.02 0.37 -8.42
CA LEU A 114 -4.48 0.25 -8.40
C LEU A 114 -5.15 1.48 -9.01
N THR A 115 -4.49 2.62 -8.95
CA THR A 115 -4.97 3.90 -9.48
C THR A 115 -5.31 3.81 -10.97
N SER A 116 -6.43 4.41 -11.35
CA SER A 116 -6.90 4.51 -12.73
C SER A 116 -7.52 5.87 -13.03
N LEU A 117 -7.57 6.22 -14.30
CA LEU A 117 -8.54 7.16 -14.84
C LEU A 117 -9.82 6.37 -15.14
N MET A 118 -10.93 6.76 -14.51
CA MET A 118 -12.17 6.02 -14.57
C MET A 118 -13.34 6.91 -14.96
N ALA A 119 -14.22 6.38 -15.81
CA ALA A 119 -15.45 7.05 -16.22
C ALA A 119 -16.58 6.05 -16.33
N ILE A 120 -17.84 6.51 -16.25
CA ILE A 120 -19.02 5.65 -16.42
C ILE A 120 -19.57 5.75 -17.84
N GLU A 121 -20.33 4.73 -18.24
CA GLU A 121 -21.08 4.76 -19.49
C GLU A 121 -21.94 6.02 -19.59
N GLY A 122 -21.93 6.67 -20.75
CA GLY A 122 -22.67 7.91 -21.00
C GLY A 122 -21.93 9.20 -20.67
N SER A 123 -20.76 9.15 -20.00
CA SER A 123 -19.92 10.33 -19.75
C SER A 123 -19.27 10.88 -21.04
N GLY A 124 -19.13 10.01 -22.06
CA GLY A 124 -18.43 10.33 -23.29
C GLY A 124 -16.92 10.26 -23.18
N VAL A 125 -16.37 9.66 -22.11
CA VAL A 125 -14.95 9.47 -21.89
C VAL A 125 -14.60 8.00 -22.10
N GLN A 126 -13.78 7.71 -23.12
CA GLN A 126 -13.25 6.39 -23.44
C GLN A 126 -11.73 6.39 -23.50
N SER A 127 -11.11 7.58 -23.59
CA SER A 127 -9.67 7.79 -23.67
C SER A 127 -9.30 9.11 -23.00
N VAL A 128 -8.00 9.33 -22.77
CA VAL A 128 -7.49 10.60 -22.24
C VAL A 128 -7.84 11.79 -23.15
N SER A 129 -7.88 11.57 -24.47
CA SER A 129 -8.22 12.63 -25.44
C SER A 129 -9.67 13.15 -25.30
N ASP A 130 -10.58 12.32 -24.77
CA ASP A 130 -11.98 12.71 -24.56
C ASP A 130 -12.17 13.61 -23.32
N LEU A 131 -11.10 13.84 -22.55
CA LEU A 131 -11.17 14.72 -21.37
C LEU A 131 -11.22 16.21 -21.73
N GLN A 132 -10.96 16.59 -22.99
CA GLN A 132 -11.06 17.98 -23.41
C GLN A 132 -12.49 18.52 -23.17
N GLY A 133 -12.60 19.60 -22.42
CA GLY A 133 -13.88 20.21 -22.03
C GLY A 133 -14.62 19.49 -20.90
N LYS A 134 -14.01 18.48 -20.31
CA LYS A 134 -14.59 17.65 -19.24
C LYS A 134 -14.16 18.09 -17.85
N THR A 135 -14.91 17.62 -16.85
CA THR A 135 -14.59 17.75 -15.43
C THR A 135 -14.06 16.44 -14.88
N VAL A 136 -12.83 16.47 -14.33
CA VAL A 136 -12.19 15.31 -13.68
C VAL A 136 -12.15 15.51 -12.17
N GLY A 137 -12.70 14.54 -11.44
CA GLY A 137 -12.64 14.48 -9.98
C GLY A 137 -11.35 13.79 -9.49
N THR A 138 -10.81 14.27 -8.38
CA THR A 138 -9.71 13.61 -7.66
C THR A 138 -10.05 13.47 -6.17
N ALA A 139 -9.34 12.60 -5.45
CA ALA A 139 -9.47 12.51 -4.00
C ALA A 139 -8.73 13.64 -3.24
N GLY A 140 -8.10 14.59 -3.96
CA GLY A 140 -7.37 15.71 -3.35
C GLY A 140 -5.94 15.36 -2.94
N ILE A 141 -5.40 14.22 -3.40
CA ILE A 141 -4.03 13.79 -3.14
C ILE A 141 -3.12 14.36 -4.24
N SER A 142 -1.94 14.87 -3.86
CA SER A 142 -1.07 15.63 -4.78
C SER A 142 -0.66 14.86 -6.03
N TYR A 143 -0.33 13.57 -5.90
CA TYR A 143 0.12 12.77 -7.04
C TYR A 143 -0.97 12.60 -8.12
N GLN A 144 -2.25 12.60 -7.76
CA GLN A 144 -3.36 12.46 -8.71
C GLN A 144 -3.41 13.65 -9.66
N THR A 145 -3.15 14.85 -9.15
CA THR A 145 -3.01 16.04 -10.00
C THR A 145 -1.81 15.92 -10.94
N ALA A 146 -0.67 15.48 -10.43
CA ALA A 146 0.55 15.27 -11.20
C ALA A 146 0.34 14.24 -12.33
N TYR A 147 -0.30 13.13 -12.03
CA TYR A 147 -0.66 12.12 -13.03
C TYR A 147 -1.59 12.67 -14.11
N LEU A 148 -2.66 13.37 -13.70
CA LEU A 148 -3.59 13.96 -14.67
C LEU A 148 -2.86 14.88 -15.63
N GLU A 149 -2.01 15.77 -15.14
CA GLU A 149 -1.24 16.69 -15.97
C GLU A 149 -0.30 15.95 -16.93
N THR A 150 0.36 14.89 -16.44
CA THR A 150 1.26 14.08 -17.27
C THR A 150 0.53 13.35 -18.40
N ILE A 151 -0.60 12.67 -18.10
CA ILE A 151 -1.36 11.94 -19.13
C ILE A 151 -2.05 12.88 -20.14
N LEU A 152 -2.51 14.06 -19.69
CA LEU A 152 -3.06 15.08 -20.59
C LEU A 152 -1.99 15.62 -21.55
N LYS A 153 -0.80 15.91 -21.02
CA LYS A 153 0.35 16.35 -21.83
C LYS A 153 0.74 15.28 -22.85
N ALA A 154 0.83 14.01 -22.44
CA ALA A 154 1.15 12.89 -23.33
C ALA A 154 0.10 12.71 -24.44
N ALA A 155 -1.18 12.95 -24.15
CA ALA A 155 -2.29 12.89 -25.10
C ALA A 155 -2.46 14.18 -25.93
N ASN A 156 -1.62 15.21 -25.74
CA ASN A 156 -1.74 16.55 -26.36
C ASN A 156 -3.08 17.24 -26.04
N VAL A 157 -3.66 17.00 -24.87
CA VAL A 157 -4.85 17.69 -24.36
C VAL A 157 -4.42 18.92 -23.56
N PRO A 158 -4.90 20.14 -23.90
CA PRO A 158 -4.55 21.35 -23.17
C PRO A 158 -5.01 21.27 -21.70
N LEU A 159 -4.13 21.54 -20.75
CA LEU A 159 -4.40 21.44 -19.31
C LEU A 159 -5.56 22.35 -18.88
N ASP A 160 -5.67 23.53 -19.46
CA ASP A 160 -6.70 24.53 -19.18
C ASP A 160 -8.07 24.16 -19.80
N SER A 161 -8.10 23.14 -20.66
CA SER A 161 -9.36 22.61 -21.22
C SER A 161 -10.05 21.59 -20.30
N VAL A 162 -9.40 21.15 -19.21
CA VAL A 162 -9.92 20.16 -18.27
C VAL A 162 -10.14 20.80 -16.92
N GLN A 163 -11.40 20.76 -16.44
CA GLN A 163 -11.72 21.23 -15.10
C GLN A 163 -11.37 20.16 -14.06
N ARG A 164 -10.66 20.53 -12.99
CA ARG A 164 -10.34 19.64 -11.87
C ARG A 164 -11.19 20.00 -10.65
N VAL A 165 -11.71 18.98 -9.98
CA VAL A 165 -12.53 19.14 -8.77
C VAL A 165 -12.09 18.12 -7.73
N ASP A 166 -11.75 18.58 -6.54
CA ASP A 166 -11.56 17.71 -5.40
C ASP A 166 -12.91 17.20 -4.89
N VAL A 167 -13.08 15.89 -4.84
CA VAL A 167 -14.28 15.21 -4.37
C VAL A 167 -14.02 14.38 -3.10
N GLY A 168 -12.79 14.36 -2.60
CA GLY A 168 -12.39 13.60 -1.42
C GLY A 168 -12.73 12.11 -1.57
N PHE A 169 -13.38 11.55 -0.57
CA PHE A 169 -13.82 10.14 -0.57
C PHE A 169 -15.00 9.82 -1.53
N ASN A 170 -15.54 10.81 -2.25
CA ASN A 170 -16.77 10.64 -3.03
C ASN A 170 -16.53 10.42 -4.52
N LEU A 171 -15.52 9.61 -4.91
CA LEU A 171 -15.21 9.36 -6.31
C LEU A 171 -16.38 8.75 -7.09
N VAL A 172 -16.91 7.61 -6.64
CA VAL A 172 -18.08 6.96 -7.27
C VAL A 172 -19.33 7.83 -7.21
N PRO A 173 -19.76 8.38 -6.07
CA PRO A 173 -20.91 9.27 -6.01
C PRO A 173 -20.81 10.48 -6.94
N ALA A 174 -19.62 11.07 -7.13
CA ALA A 174 -19.41 12.20 -8.01
C ALA A 174 -19.63 11.84 -9.49
N MET A 175 -19.18 10.65 -9.93
CA MET A 175 -19.46 10.14 -11.28
C MET A 175 -20.95 9.82 -11.46
N LEU A 176 -21.56 9.11 -10.50
CA LEU A 176 -22.97 8.69 -10.59
C LEU A 176 -23.95 9.86 -10.65
N THR A 177 -23.64 10.98 -9.99
CA THR A 177 -24.47 12.20 -9.99
C THR A 177 -24.17 13.13 -11.15
N GLY A 178 -23.16 12.84 -11.98
CA GLY A 178 -22.73 13.72 -13.06
C GLY A 178 -22.04 14.99 -12.57
N ARG A 179 -21.58 15.05 -11.32
CA ARG A 179 -20.75 16.14 -10.80
C ARG A 179 -19.40 16.20 -11.50
N VAL A 180 -18.88 15.05 -11.91
CA VAL A 180 -17.67 14.90 -12.71
C VAL A 180 -17.93 13.92 -13.86
N ASP A 181 -17.23 14.10 -14.97
CA ASP A 181 -17.32 13.21 -16.14
C ASP A 181 -16.43 11.98 -15.98
N ALA A 182 -15.32 12.11 -15.25
CA ALA A 182 -14.37 11.06 -14.94
C ALA A 182 -13.72 11.32 -13.58
N THR A 183 -13.02 10.33 -13.04
CA THR A 183 -12.15 10.48 -11.86
C THR A 183 -10.76 9.98 -12.15
N LEU A 184 -9.73 10.63 -11.61
CA LEU A 184 -8.38 10.09 -11.51
C LEU A 184 -8.06 9.87 -10.03
N GLY A 185 -7.63 8.65 -9.70
CA GLY A 185 -7.42 8.20 -8.32
C GLY A 185 -8.39 7.10 -7.89
N ALA A 186 -9.43 6.80 -8.70
CA ALA A 186 -10.26 5.63 -8.48
C ALA A 186 -9.45 4.35 -8.70
N PHE A 187 -9.55 3.39 -7.78
CA PHE A 187 -8.89 2.10 -7.88
C PHE A 187 -9.71 1.15 -8.76
N TRP A 188 -9.03 0.50 -9.71
CA TRP A 188 -9.69 -0.41 -10.64
C TRP A 188 -10.36 -1.59 -9.92
N ASN A 189 -9.78 -2.06 -8.80
CA ASN A 189 -10.30 -3.16 -8.00
C ASN A 189 -11.44 -2.74 -7.05
N TYR A 190 -11.47 -1.51 -6.55
CA TYR A 190 -12.48 -1.04 -5.59
C TYR A 190 -13.61 -0.27 -6.28
N GLU A 191 -13.35 0.96 -6.74
CA GLU A 191 -14.37 1.77 -7.44
C GLU A 191 -14.80 1.13 -8.76
N GLY A 192 -13.90 0.43 -9.46
CA GLY A 192 -14.23 -0.33 -10.65
C GLY A 192 -15.25 -1.42 -10.35
N THR A 193 -14.99 -2.24 -9.33
CA THR A 193 -15.91 -3.30 -8.88
C THR A 193 -17.23 -2.73 -8.38
N ASP A 194 -17.23 -1.61 -7.63
CA ASP A 194 -18.46 -0.96 -7.17
C ASP A 194 -19.35 -0.52 -8.36
N LEU A 195 -18.74 0.09 -9.37
CA LEU A 195 -19.47 0.50 -10.58
C LEU A 195 -19.98 -0.69 -11.40
N GLU A 196 -19.23 -1.78 -11.49
CA GLU A 196 -19.64 -3.02 -12.15
C GLU A 196 -20.84 -3.66 -11.43
N LEU A 197 -20.80 -3.78 -10.11
CA LEU A 197 -21.92 -4.28 -9.29
C LEU A 197 -23.18 -3.41 -9.47
N ARG A 198 -23.00 -2.10 -9.66
CA ARG A 198 -24.09 -1.16 -9.97
C ARG A 198 -24.52 -1.17 -11.44
N GLN A 199 -23.92 -2.02 -12.29
CA GLN A 199 -24.19 -2.12 -13.72
C GLN A 199 -23.97 -0.79 -14.48
N ARG A 200 -22.87 -0.08 -14.14
CA ARG A 200 -22.53 1.22 -14.73
C ARG A 200 -21.48 1.15 -15.83
N ASN A 201 -21.03 -0.06 -16.20
CA ASN A 201 -20.09 -0.32 -17.29
C ASN A 201 -18.92 0.69 -17.30
N PRO A 202 -18.02 0.68 -16.29
CA PRO A 202 -16.98 1.68 -16.21
C PRO A 202 -15.95 1.51 -17.34
N THR A 203 -15.49 2.63 -17.90
CA THR A 203 -14.25 2.70 -18.64
C THR A 203 -13.12 2.86 -17.63
N ILE A 204 -12.21 1.89 -17.56
CA ILE A 204 -11.08 1.86 -16.63
C ILE A 204 -9.79 1.92 -17.43
N LEU A 205 -9.06 3.02 -17.30
CA LEU A 205 -7.75 3.20 -17.91
C LEU A 205 -6.70 3.17 -16.80
N ARG A 206 -6.05 2.02 -16.63
CA ARG A 206 -5.00 1.82 -15.61
C ARG A 206 -3.79 2.66 -15.95
N MET A 207 -3.10 3.20 -14.93
CA MET A 207 -1.97 4.12 -15.10
C MET A 207 -0.85 3.50 -15.95
N GLU A 208 -0.59 2.21 -15.81
CA GLU A 208 0.44 1.52 -16.60
C GLU A 208 0.12 1.53 -18.11
N SER A 209 -1.18 1.47 -18.47
CA SER A 209 -1.61 1.58 -19.87
C SER A 209 -1.48 3.01 -20.43
N LEU A 210 -1.29 3.98 -19.56
CA LEU A 210 -1.13 5.40 -19.89
C LEU A 210 0.35 5.86 -19.82
N GLY A 211 1.29 4.92 -19.67
CA GLY A 211 2.72 5.18 -19.71
C GLY A 211 3.34 5.55 -18.35
N VAL A 212 2.64 5.31 -17.25
CA VAL A 212 3.21 5.39 -15.91
C VAL A 212 3.89 4.04 -15.60
N PRO A 213 5.16 3.99 -15.19
CA PRO A 213 5.81 2.75 -14.80
C PRO A 213 5.10 2.08 -13.61
N THR A 214 5.42 0.80 -13.35
CA THR A 214 4.92 0.12 -12.15
C THR A 214 5.42 0.82 -10.88
N TYR A 215 4.61 0.80 -9.83
CA TYR A 215 4.94 1.36 -8.51
C TYR A 215 4.11 0.63 -7.44
N ASN A 216 4.48 0.82 -6.17
CA ASN A 216 3.71 0.28 -5.06
C ASN A 216 2.54 1.21 -4.73
N GLU A 217 1.31 0.73 -4.88
CA GLU A 217 0.15 1.57 -4.59
C GLU A 217 0.06 1.93 -3.10
N LEU A 218 0.20 0.95 -2.21
CA LEU A 218 0.09 1.19 -0.78
C LEU A 218 1.38 0.78 -0.06
N VAL A 219 2.03 1.76 0.58
CA VAL A 219 3.26 1.57 1.35
C VAL A 219 3.10 2.07 2.78
N PHE A 220 3.74 1.39 3.72
CA PHE A 220 3.88 1.85 5.10
C PHE A 220 5.07 2.80 5.19
N ALA A 221 4.81 4.06 5.52
CA ALA A 221 5.82 5.10 5.66
C ALA A 221 6.07 5.47 7.12
N THR A 222 7.31 5.84 7.42
CA THR A 222 7.74 6.44 8.68
C THR A 222 8.82 7.49 8.44
N GLU A 223 9.21 8.22 9.49
CA GLU A 223 10.35 9.14 9.45
C GLU A 223 11.63 8.36 9.80
N PRO A 224 12.74 8.50 9.04
CA PRO A 224 14.01 7.80 9.34
C PRO A 224 14.52 8.07 10.76
N ASP A 225 14.35 9.30 11.25
CA ASP A 225 14.78 9.70 12.59
C ASP A 225 13.98 9.02 13.72
N ALA A 226 12.78 8.51 13.40
CA ALA A 226 11.97 7.73 14.33
C ALA A 226 12.44 6.27 14.46
N LEU A 227 13.33 5.78 13.57
CA LEU A 227 13.79 4.38 13.52
C LEU A 227 14.81 4.07 14.63
N THR A 228 14.44 4.30 15.88
CA THR A 228 15.17 3.78 17.07
C THR A 228 15.11 2.25 17.09
N SER A 229 15.96 1.61 17.91
CA SER A 229 15.92 0.14 18.06
C SER A 229 14.55 -0.37 18.53
N GLU A 230 13.88 0.38 19.39
CA GLU A 230 12.53 0.05 19.89
C GLU A 230 11.48 0.17 18.77
N GLN A 231 11.45 1.29 18.05
CA GLN A 231 10.51 1.50 16.94
C GLN A 231 10.74 0.50 15.81
N SER A 232 12.00 0.23 15.47
CA SER A 232 12.39 -0.78 14.48
C SER A 232 11.87 -2.18 14.86
N SER A 233 11.96 -2.56 16.13
CA SER A 233 11.39 -3.82 16.62
C SER A 233 9.86 -3.85 16.50
N ARG A 234 9.16 -2.76 16.86
CA ARG A 234 7.71 -2.67 16.72
C ARG A 234 7.27 -2.77 15.26
N ILE A 235 7.98 -2.10 14.34
CA ILE A 235 7.71 -2.16 12.89
C ILE A 235 7.88 -3.59 12.35
N ARG A 236 8.99 -4.30 12.71
CA ARG A 236 9.17 -5.70 12.28
C ARG A 236 8.05 -6.61 12.77
N ARG A 237 7.67 -6.50 14.03
CA ARG A 237 6.58 -7.29 14.63
C ARG A 237 5.24 -6.99 13.96
N PHE A 238 4.97 -5.71 13.65
CA PHE A 238 3.79 -5.28 12.91
C PHE A 238 3.76 -5.89 11.50
N LEU A 239 4.80 -5.70 10.70
CA LEU A 239 4.87 -6.22 9.32
C LEU A 239 4.79 -7.76 9.28
N GLN A 240 5.37 -8.45 10.27
CA GLN A 240 5.24 -9.90 10.39
C GLN A 240 3.80 -10.33 10.68
N ALA A 241 3.08 -9.59 11.52
CA ALA A 241 1.66 -9.85 11.80
C ALA A 241 0.79 -9.59 10.55
N VAL A 242 1.04 -8.48 9.82
CA VAL A 242 0.34 -8.18 8.57
C VAL A 242 0.59 -9.24 7.50
N ALA A 243 1.83 -9.74 7.40
CA ALA A 243 2.15 -10.84 6.48
C ALA A 243 1.31 -12.10 6.75
N ARG A 244 1.07 -12.43 8.03
CA ARG A 244 0.17 -13.53 8.39
C ARG A 244 -1.28 -13.21 8.03
N GLY A 245 -1.73 -11.97 8.21
CA GLY A 245 -3.03 -11.51 7.75
C GLY A 245 -3.21 -11.62 6.23
N ALA A 246 -2.19 -11.26 5.45
CA ALA A 246 -2.23 -11.40 3.99
C ALA A 246 -2.34 -12.88 3.55
N ASN A 247 -1.64 -13.79 4.24
CA ASN A 247 -1.81 -15.23 3.99
C ASN A 247 -3.24 -15.69 4.34
N GLN A 248 -3.85 -15.17 5.40
CA GLN A 248 -5.24 -15.49 5.75
C GLN A 248 -6.22 -15.00 4.68
N VAL A 249 -6.03 -13.79 4.13
CA VAL A 249 -6.85 -13.30 2.99
C VAL A 249 -6.81 -14.26 1.82
N ARG A 250 -5.63 -14.80 1.48
CA ARG A 250 -5.48 -15.79 0.41
C ARG A 250 -6.14 -17.12 0.75
N ASP A 251 -5.94 -17.61 1.98
CA ASP A 251 -6.35 -18.97 2.40
C ASP A 251 -7.83 -19.03 2.81
N ASP A 252 -8.39 -17.93 3.32
CA ASP A 252 -9.79 -17.75 3.73
C ASP A 252 -10.30 -16.33 3.42
N PRO A 253 -10.56 -16.01 2.15
CA PRO A 253 -11.08 -14.69 1.75
C PRO A 253 -12.37 -14.30 2.47
N ALA A 254 -13.25 -15.27 2.72
CA ALA A 254 -14.54 -15.02 3.38
C ALA A 254 -14.35 -14.58 4.85
N GLY A 255 -13.48 -15.26 5.60
CA GLY A 255 -13.15 -14.87 6.96
C GLY A 255 -12.46 -13.50 7.03
N ALA A 256 -11.66 -13.13 6.01
CA ALA A 256 -11.06 -11.81 5.93
C ALA A 256 -12.12 -10.70 5.69
N VAL A 257 -13.15 -10.99 4.87
CA VAL A 257 -14.30 -10.08 4.68
C VAL A 257 -15.09 -9.94 6.00
N GLU A 258 -15.38 -11.04 6.70
CA GLU A 258 -16.05 -10.97 8.00
C GLU A 258 -15.28 -10.09 9.00
N ALA A 259 -13.96 -10.27 9.09
CA ALA A 259 -13.11 -9.46 9.96
C ALA A 259 -13.15 -7.96 9.65
N LEU A 260 -13.28 -7.61 8.37
CA LEU A 260 -13.41 -6.23 7.93
C LEU A 260 -14.81 -5.66 8.26
N LEU A 261 -15.88 -6.44 8.04
CA LEU A 261 -17.26 -6.04 8.34
C LEU A 261 -17.49 -5.89 9.84
N ASP A 262 -16.93 -6.77 10.68
CA ASP A 262 -16.97 -6.65 12.15
C ASP A 262 -16.31 -5.35 12.65
N ALA A 263 -15.35 -4.82 11.90
CA ALA A 263 -14.66 -3.58 12.26
C ALA A 263 -15.38 -2.31 11.74
N ASN A 264 -16.29 -2.43 10.77
CA ASN A 264 -17.02 -1.30 10.20
C ASN A 264 -18.37 -1.72 9.60
N ASP A 265 -19.44 -1.50 10.34
CA ASP A 265 -20.83 -1.84 9.97
C ASP A 265 -21.36 -1.06 8.75
N ASP A 266 -20.69 0.03 8.33
CA ASP A 266 -21.12 0.86 7.20
C ASP A 266 -20.69 0.27 5.83
N LEU A 267 -19.89 -0.80 5.81
CA LEU A 267 -19.41 -1.41 4.58
C LEU A 267 -20.48 -2.27 3.89
N ASP A 268 -20.55 -2.18 2.57
CA ASP A 268 -21.37 -3.07 1.77
C ASP A 268 -20.72 -4.47 1.67
N PRO A 269 -21.33 -5.53 2.24
CA PRO A 269 -20.73 -6.86 2.26
C PRO A 269 -20.46 -7.45 0.86
N ALA A 270 -21.35 -7.18 -0.11
CA ALA A 270 -21.20 -7.70 -1.46
C ALA A 270 -20.02 -7.04 -2.19
N LEU A 271 -19.85 -5.73 -1.99
CA LEU A 271 -18.70 -5.00 -2.53
C LEU A 271 -17.40 -5.50 -1.92
N GLN A 272 -17.31 -5.60 -0.58
CA GLN A 272 -16.07 -6.04 0.06
C GLN A 272 -15.67 -7.44 -0.37
N ALA A 273 -16.63 -8.37 -0.48
CA ALA A 273 -16.37 -9.73 -0.95
C ALA A 273 -15.84 -9.75 -2.39
N ALA A 274 -16.46 -9.01 -3.30
CA ALA A 274 -16.03 -8.94 -4.69
C ALA A 274 -14.65 -8.29 -4.83
N VAL A 275 -14.36 -7.23 -4.04
CA VAL A 275 -13.04 -6.57 -4.06
C VAL A 275 -11.95 -7.47 -3.50
N VAL A 276 -12.19 -8.16 -2.38
CA VAL A 276 -11.21 -9.12 -1.83
C VAL A 276 -10.89 -10.22 -2.85
N GLU A 277 -11.89 -10.73 -3.57
CA GLU A 277 -11.68 -11.76 -4.59
C GLU A 277 -10.72 -11.29 -5.71
N VAL A 278 -10.89 -10.07 -6.22
CA VAL A 278 -10.06 -9.54 -7.31
C VAL A 278 -8.71 -8.99 -6.84
N THR A 279 -8.54 -8.76 -5.54
CA THR A 279 -7.33 -8.14 -4.96
C THR A 279 -6.43 -9.15 -4.24
N ALA A 280 -6.93 -10.33 -3.86
CA ALA A 280 -6.22 -11.29 -3.01
C ALA A 280 -4.79 -11.61 -3.50
N ASP A 281 -4.60 -11.79 -4.80
CA ASP A 281 -3.29 -12.10 -5.39
C ASP A 281 -2.33 -10.88 -5.42
N VAL A 282 -2.86 -9.67 -5.25
CA VAL A 282 -2.06 -8.42 -5.28
C VAL A 282 -1.37 -8.16 -3.93
N PHE A 283 -1.89 -8.72 -2.84
CA PHE A 283 -1.29 -8.60 -1.50
C PHE A 283 -0.02 -9.42 -1.30
N LEU A 284 0.23 -10.39 -2.16
CA LEU A 284 1.38 -11.28 -2.02
C LEU A 284 2.35 -11.08 -3.18
N PRO A 285 3.67 -11.14 -2.92
CA PRO A 285 4.64 -11.02 -3.98
C PRO A 285 4.48 -12.15 -4.99
N GLY A 286 4.59 -11.84 -6.28
CA GLY A 286 4.52 -12.83 -7.36
C GLY A 286 5.66 -13.86 -7.34
N ASP A 287 6.79 -13.53 -6.69
CA ASP A 287 7.88 -14.46 -6.39
C ASP A 287 7.78 -14.92 -4.93
N ALA A 288 7.45 -16.20 -4.73
CA ALA A 288 7.32 -16.82 -3.40
C ALA A 288 8.64 -16.80 -2.56
N LYS A 289 9.77 -16.43 -3.16
CA LYS A 289 11.05 -16.24 -2.44
C LYS A 289 11.16 -14.86 -1.80
N ARG A 290 10.34 -13.90 -2.23
CA ARG A 290 10.31 -12.56 -1.67
C ARG A 290 9.38 -12.52 -0.46
N PRO A 291 9.74 -11.85 0.63
CA PRO A 291 8.85 -11.71 1.78
C PRO A 291 7.65 -10.83 1.44
N PHE A 292 6.56 -10.97 2.22
CA PHE A 292 5.47 -10.01 2.18
C PHE A 292 6.00 -8.59 2.38
N GLY A 293 5.44 -7.65 1.64
CA GLY A 293 5.81 -6.24 1.72
C GLY A 293 7.10 -5.88 0.98
N PHE A 294 7.71 -6.82 0.24
CA PHE A 294 8.94 -6.58 -0.51
C PHE A 294 8.76 -5.45 -1.53
N GLN A 295 9.73 -4.56 -1.57
CA GLN A 295 9.78 -3.41 -2.47
C GLN A 295 11.02 -3.56 -3.35
N ASP A 296 10.85 -3.60 -4.68
CA ASP A 296 11.96 -3.72 -5.62
C ASP A 296 12.66 -2.38 -5.76
N LEU A 297 13.92 -2.29 -5.38
CA LEU A 297 14.69 -1.03 -5.45
C LEU A 297 14.86 -0.53 -6.88
N ALA A 298 14.93 -1.45 -7.85
CA ALA A 298 15.02 -1.06 -9.26
C ALA A 298 13.71 -0.41 -9.74
N ASP A 299 12.55 -0.94 -9.34
CA ASP A 299 11.25 -0.35 -9.66
C ASP A 299 11.12 1.06 -9.04
N TRP A 300 11.55 1.24 -7.78
CA TRP A 300 11.57 2.55 -7.10
C TRP A 300 12.46 3.55 -7.83
N THR A 301 13.64 3.12 -8.27
CA THR A 301 14.58 3.98 -9.04
C THR A 301 14.01 4.35 -10.40
N GLU A 302 13.46 3.37 -11.15
CA GLU A 302 12.83 3.63 -12.47
C GLU A 302 11.64 4.58 -12.32
N TYR A 303 10.83 4.38 -11.28
CA TYR A 303 9.67 5.22 -11.04
C TYR A 303 10.05 6.66 -10.63
N ALA A 304 11.02 6.84 -9.74
CA ALA A 304 11.54 8.15 -9.36
C ALA A 304 12.16 8.88 -10.57
N GLN A 305 12.93 8.17 -11.41
CA GLN A 305 13.47 8.71 -12.63
C GLN A 305 12.36 9.17 -13.57
N TRP A 306 11.32 8.35 -13.78
CA TRP A 306 10.16 8.74 -14.59
C TRP A 306 9.46 9.99 -14.04
N MET A 307 9.30 10.11 -12.73
CA MET A 307 8.74 11.32 -12.10
C MET A 307 9.61 12.54 -12.40
N ALA A 308 10.93 12.42 -12.29
CA ALA A 308 11.86 13.51 -12.60
C ALA A 308 11.83 13.91 -14.09
N GLU A 309 11.80 12.95 -15.02
CA GLU A 309 11.70 13.19 -16.46
C GLU A 309 10.39 13.91 -16.84
N ASN A 310 9.33 13.69 -16.08
CA ASN A 310 8.04 14.39 -16.26
C ASN A 310 7.94 15.70 -15.46
N GLY A 311 9.01 16.09 -14.74
CA GLY A 311 9.07 17.33 -13.97
C GLY A 311 8.20 17.32 -12.71
N LEU A 312 7.91 16.15 -12.16
CA LEU A 312 7.09 15.98 -10.95
C LEU A 312 7.94 16.13 -9.68
N ILE A 313 9.21 15.71 -9.75
CA ILE A 313 10.20 15.85 -8.68
C ILE A 313 11.54 16.35 -9.27
N GLY A 314 12.47 16.78 -8.42
CA GLY A 314 13.82 17.11 -8.82
C GLY A 314 14.62 15.88 -9.27
N SER A 315 15.60 16.08 -10.15
CA SER A 315 16.45 14.99 -10.68
C SER A 315 17.48 14.45 -9.68
N ASP A 316 17.57 15.03 -8.51
CA ASP A 316 18.43 14.64 -7.38
C ASP A 316 17.72 13.69 -6.39
N GLN A 317 16.45 13.40 -6.62
CA GLN A 317 15.70 12.43 -5.80
C GLN A 317 16.06 11.01 -6.22
N ASP A 318 16.62 10.26 -5.28
CA ASP A 318 16.91 8.83 -5.47
C ASP A 318 15.78 7.98 -4.88
N GLY A 319 15.20 7.10 -5.71
CA GLY A 319 14.17 6.17 -5.28
C GLY A 319 14.68 5.17 -4.23
N GLU A 320 15.95 4.74 -4.31
CA GLU A 320 16.54 3.79 -3.37
C GLU A 320 16.60 4.36 -1.94
N ASP A 321 16.87 5.66 -1.78
CA ASP A 321 16.91 6.32 -0.47
C ASP A 321 15.52 6.49 0.17
N ALA A 322 14.46 6.27 -0.60
CA ALA A 322 13.08 6.40 -0.16
C ALA A 322 12.49 5.11 0.44
N VAL A 323 13.23 4.00 0.39
CA VAL A 323 12.72 2.67 0.71
C VAL A 323 13.73 1.82 1.47
N THR A 324 13.23 0.94 2.36
CA THR A 324 14.03 -0.10 2.99
C THR A 324 13.23 -1.40 3.17
N ASN A 325 13.88 -2.53 2.91
CA ASN A 325 13.31 -3.86 3.13
C ASN A 325 13.81 -4.52 4.44
N GLU A 326 14.59 -3.82 5.26
CA GLU A 326 15.24 -4.43 6.44
C GLU A 326 14.25 -4.85 7.55
N PHE A 327 13.02 -4.31 7.54
CA PHE A 327 12.00 -4.61 8.54
C PHE A 327 11.05 -5.75 8.12
N LEU A 328 11.18 -6.26 6.91
CA LEU A 328 10.31 -7.30 6.38
C LEU A 328 10.56 -8.67 7.05
N PRO A 329 9.57 -9.59 7.04
CA PRO A 329 9.73 -10.93 7.59
C PRO A 329 11.00 -11.63 7.08
N GLY A 330 11.84 -12.09 7.99
CA GLY A 330 13.10 -12.79 7.67
C GLY A 330 14.26 -11.90 7.22
N GLN A 331 14.12 -10.59 7.19
CA GLN A 331 15.17 -9.63 6.79
C GLN A 331 15.74 -8.87 7.99
N GLY A 332 16.93 -8.30 7.83
CA GLY A 332 17.50 -7.34 8.78
C GLY A 332 18.10 -7.89 10.09
N LEU A 333 17.93 -9.18 10.40
CA LEU A 333 18.39 -9.75 11.68
C LEU A 333 19.82 -10.38 11.63
N ALA A 334 20.55 -10.26 10.53
CA ALA A 334 21.83 -10.95 10.33
C ALA A 334 23.07 -10.17 10.84
N ALA A 335 22.95 -8.89 11.16
CA ALA A 335 24.11 -8.02 11.38
C ALA A 335 24.66 -7.99 12.82
N ASN A 336 23.96 -8.52 13.83
CA ASN A 336 24.33 -8.37 15.25
C ASN A 336 24.90 -9.62 15.92
N THR A 337 25.47 -10.57 15.18
CA THR A 337 26.18 -11.72 15.77
C THR A 337 27.69 -11.67 15.54
N ALA A 338 28.27 -10.50 15.59
CA ALA A 338 29.70 -10.36 15.67
C ALA A 338 30.00 -9.36 16.78
N GLU A 339 30.13 -9.88 18.03
CA GLU A 339 31.34 -9.51 18.78
C GLU A 339 31.47 -10.33 20.05
N PRO A 340 32.74 -10.46 20.48
CA PRO A 340 33.32 -11.64 21.11
C PRO A 340 33.13 -11.70 22.59
#